data_b1b596e52f98d77681342d28aa5d59e1
#
_entry.id   b1b596e52f98d77681342d28aa5d59e1
#
_cell.length_a   1.000
_cell.length_b   1.000
_cell.length_c   1.000
_cell.angle_alpha   90.00
_cell.angle_beta   90.00
_cell.angle_gamma   90.00
#
_symmetry.space_group_name_H-M   'P 1'
#
loop_
_entity.id
_entity.type
_entity.pdbx_description
1 polymer ?
#
loop_
_entity_poly.entity_id
_entity_poly.type
_entity_poly.pdbx_seq_one_letter_code
_entity_poly.pdbx_strand_id
1 'polypeptide(L)'
;MNYTEKGSRSYLFSIVLVAVLGGLLFGYDTAVISGAEKGLQAFFMGADDFIYTDTWHGITSSSALLGCIIGSALSGFFASRFGRKLSLLIAGVMFFLSALGSYYPEFLIFPYGEPSYSLLLAFNFYRVIGGVGVGLASAICPMYIAEIAPSSIRGTLVSWNQFAIIFGQLVVYFVNFLILGDHLNPVVEIVDGVNRIMNPEAAAWSTETGWRLMFVSEAVPAGLFTLLVLFVPETPRYLAMTGRDEKALFVLSRINGLSQGKEILQEIKATAHEKTEKLFTYGWMVIFIGIMLSVFQQAVGINAVLYFAPRIFESMGMGNPMVQTVFMGIVNILFTLLAVFTVEKWGRKPLLIYGSIGMAIGALGVALSNAVTGISPMVPVISIMVYSASFMFSWGPICWVLIAEIFPNTIRGAAVAIAVAFQWIFNFIVSSTFLPMYNMSAGDMGDKFGHMFVYGLYGAICIIAAIFVWKLVPETKGKTLEDMTRLWKERKKEGNRKWFSGRKRRFKAWRNLFGPDYKQSRSVVSEQYHGFRNKELSKVS
;
A
#
# COMPACT_ATOMS: atom_id res chain seq x y z
N MET A 1 2.61 -14.26 39.10
CA MET A 1 2.22 -14.73 37.74
C MET A 1 2.51 -16.23 37.69
N ASN A 2 1.53 -17.06 37.30
CA ASN A 2 1.76 -18.50 37.15
C ASN A 2 2.37 -18.78 35.76
N TYR A 3 3.62 -19.21 35.74
CA TYR A 3 4.30 -19.59 34.51
C TYR A 3 3.85 -20.99 34.08
N THR A 4 3.72 -21.20 32.76
CA THR A 4 3.36 -22.49 32.17
C THR A 4 4.61 -23.24 31.72
N GLU A 5 4.74 -24.51 32.12
CA GLU A 5 5.89 -25.34 31.71
C GLU A 5 5.82 -25.73 30.24
N LYS A 6 4.62 -25.93 29.72
CA LYS A 6 4.38 -26.24 28.29
C LYS A 6 3.70 -25.08 27.59
N GLY A 7 4.20 -24.73 26.39
CA GLY A 7 3.59 -23.72 25.52
C GLY A 7 2.24 -24.17 24.94
N SER A 8 1.37 -23.20 24.66
CA SER A 8 0.04 -23.44 24.08
C SER A 8 -0.04 -22.87 22.65
N ARG A 9 -0.15 -23.75 21.67
CA ARG A 9 -0.39 -23.35 20.26
C ARG A 9 -1.74 -22.65 20.10
N SER A 10 -2.78 -23.10 20.80
CA SER A 10 -4.11 -22.48 20.74
C SER A 10 -4.07 -21.03 21.23
N TYR A 11 -3.32 -20.75 22.31
CA TYR A 11 -3.11 -19.39 22.80
C TYR A 11 -2.36 -18.51 21.79
N LEU A 12 -1.32 -19.05 21.14
CA LEU A 12 -0.61 -18.33 20.07
C LEU A 12 -1.55 -18.00 18.91
N PHE A 13 -2.31 -18.98 18.40
CA PHE A 13 -3.20 -18.76 17.27
C PHE A 13 -4.32 -17.77 17.60
N SER A 14 -4.89 -17.78 18.81
CA SER A 14 -5.91 -16.80 19.19
C SER A 14 -5.37 -15.36 19.21
N ILE A 15 -4.15 -15.15 19.70
CA ILE A 15 -3.51 -13.82 19.69
C ILE A 15 -3.19 -13.36 18.25
N VAL A 16 -2.64 -14.27 17.43
CA VAL A 16 -2.33 -13.97 16.03
C VAL A 16 -3.59 -13.67 15.25
N LEU A 17 -4.69 -14.38 15.49
CA LEU A 17 -5.98 -14.12 14.82
C LEU A 17 -6.46 -12.69 15.08
N VAL A 18 -6.33 -12.19 16.32
CA VAL A 18 -6.68 -10.80 16.64
C VAL A 18 -5.81 -9.81 15.85
N ALA A 19 -4.49 -10.04 15.77
CA ALA A 19 -3.61 -9.17 15.00
C ALA A 19 -3.93 -9.22 13.48
N VAL A 20 -4.30 -10.40 12.97
CA VAL A 20 -4.71 -10.62 11.57
C VAL A 20 -6.01 -9.89 11.22
N LEU A 21 -6.94 -9.71 12.19
CA LEU A 21 -8.13 -8.87 12.00
C LEU A 21 -7.78 -7.41 11.67
N GLY A 22 -6.66 -6.89 12.18
CA GLY A 22 -6.17 -5.56 11.77
C GLY A 22 -5.77 -5.51 10.29
N GLY A 23 -5.23 -6.60 9.75
CA GLY A 23 -5.01 -6.75 8.31
C GLY A 23 -6.33 -6.83 7.52
N LEU A 24 -7.32 -7.56 8.02
CA LEU A 24 -8.66 -7.61 7.41
C LEU A 24 -9.30 -6.22 7.35
N LEU A 25 -9.22 -5.44 8.43
CA LEU A 25 -9.72 -4.06 8.47
C LEU A 25 -9.01 -3.15 7.46
N PHE A 26 -7.70 -3.29 7.32
CA PHE A 26 -6.96 -2.59 6.28
C PHE A 26 -7.55 -2.88 4.89
N GLY A 27 -7.79 -4.16 4.57
CA GLY A 27 -8.39 -4.53 3.29
C GLY A 27 -9.84 -4.03 3.13
N TYR A 28 -10.61 -4.06 4.21
CA TYR A 28 -12.00 -3.60 4.26
C TYR A 28 -12.10 -2.09 4.01
N ASP A 29 -11.40 -1.26 4.80
CA ASP A 29 -11.45 0.20 4.72
C ASP A 29 -10.99 0.73 3.35
N THR A 30 -9.93 0.14 2.79
CA THR A 30 -9.43 0.58 1.49
C THR A 30 -10.35 0.21 0.33
N ALA A 31 -11.13 -0.86 0.44
CA ALA A 31 -11.99 -1.33 -0.66
C ALA A 31 -13.48 -0.96 -0.48
N VAL A 32 -13.91 -0.47 0.68
CA VAL A 32 -15.32 -0.07 0.92
C VAL A 32 -15.79 1.00 -0.05
N ILE A 33 -14.90 1.89 -0.46
CA ILE A 33 -15.18 2.95 -1.42
C ILE A 33 -15.71 2.43 -2.76
N SER A 34 -15.32 1.22 -3.18
CA SER A 34 -15.68 0.67 -4.48
C SER A 34 -17.19 0.54 -4.70
N GLY A 35 -17.94 0.21 -3.66
CA GLY A 35 -19.39 0.17 -3.74
C GLY A 35 -20.07 1.52 -3.50
N ALA A 36 -19.45 2.35 -2.65
CA ALA A 36 -20.02 3.62 -2.19
C ALA A 36 -19.77 4.79 -3.15
N GLU A 37 -18.73 4.73 -4.02
CA GLU A 37 -18.23 5.87 -4.77
C GLU A 37 -19.27 6.56 -5.66
N LYS A 38 -20.14 5.80 -6.32
CA LYS A 38 -21.16 6.37 -7.20
C LYS A 38 -22.25 7.13 -6.44
N GLY A 39 -22.76 6.52 -5.35
CA GLY A 39 -23.74 7.19 -4.49
C GLY A 39 -23.16 8.44 -3.85
N LEU A 40 -21.92 8.37 -3.38
CA LEU A 40 -21.19 9.50 -2.82
C LEU A 40 -20.95 10.61 -3.86
N GLN A 41 -20.58 10.26 -5.11
CA GLN A 41 -20.45 11.22 -6.20
C GLN A 41 -21.77 11.95 -6.46
N ALA A 42 -22.84 11.20 -6.64
CA ALA A 42 -24.16 11.77 -6.92
C ALA A 42 -24.65 12.67 -5.76
N PHE A 43 -24.40 12.29 -4.50
CA PHE A 43 -24.74 13.08 -3.34
C PHE A 43 -24.06 14.46 -3.37
N PHE A 44 -22.73 14.52 -3.52
CA PHE A 44 -22.00 15.79 -3.54
C PHE A 44 -22.16 16.58 -4.85
N MET A 45 -22.59 15.97 -5.95
CA MET A 45 -22.99 16.69 -7.16
C MET A 45 -24.27 17.54 -6.94
N GLY A 46 -25.07 17.23 -5.93
CA GLY A 46 -26.23 18.02 -5.54
C GLY A 46 -25.91 19.26 -4.68
N ALA A 47 -24.65 19.58 -4.43
CA ALA A 47 -24.27 20.76 -3.65
C ALA A 47 -24.44 22.05 -4.45
N ASP A 48 -25.02 23.08 -3.81
CA ASP A 48 -25.26 24.40 -4.43
C ASP A 48 -24.07 25.36 -4.26
N ASP A 49 -23.20 25.12 -3.27
CA ASP A 49 -22.11 26.02 -2.88
C ASP A 49 -20.79 25.78 -3.61
N PHE A 50 -20.64 24.66 -4.34
CA PHE A 50 -19.46 24.35 -5.15
C PHE A 50 -19.76 23.35 -6.26
N ILE A 51 -18.87 23.28 -7.25
CA ILE A 51 -18.96 22.29 -8.34
C ILE A 51 -18.13 21.05 -7.99
N TYR A 52 -18.81 19.92 -7.79
CA TYR A 52 -18.17 18.64 -7.51
C TYR A 52 -17.69 17.97 -8.81
N THR A 53 -16.40 18.08 -9.10
CA THR A 53 -15.75 17.57 -10.30
C THR A 53 -15.15 16.18 -10.09
N ASP A 54 -14.78 15.49 -11.18
CA ASP A 54 -14.04 14.20 -11.10
C ASP A 54 -12.73 14.30 -10.32
N THR A 55 -12.08 15.47 -10.35
CA THR A 55 -10.88 15.73 -9.52
C THR A 55 -11.23 15.69 -8.03
N TRP A 56 -12.30 16.36 -7.61
CA TRP A 56 -12.77 16.30 -6.23
C TRP A 56 -13.19 14.90 -5.85
N HIS A 57 -13.88 14.18 -6.75
CA HIS A 57 -14.29 12.80 -6.50
C HIS A 57 -13.08 11.86 -6.36
N GLY A 58 -12.04 12.00 -7.20
CA GLY A 58 -10.80 11.27 -7.09
C GLY A 58 -10.07 11.52 -5.76
N ILE A 59 -9.99 12.80 -5.32
CA ILE A 59 -9.41 13.19 -4.03
C ILE A 59 -10.23 12.60 -2.88
N THR A 60 -11.55 12.70 -2.92
CA THR A 60 -12.45 12.19 -1.88
C THR A 60 -12.35 10.67 -1.76
N SER A 61 -12.40 9.95 -2.88
CA SER A 61 -12.27 8.49 -2.91
C SER A 61 -10.92 8.00 -2.38
N SER A 62 -9.87 8.81 -2.53
CA SER A 62 -8.52 8.49 -2.07
C SER A 62 -8.11 9.20 -0.77
N SER A 63 -9.01 9.95 -0.12
CA SER A 63 -8.69 10.78 1.06
C SER A 63 -8.13 9.97 2.24
N ALA A 64 -8.59 8.72 2.45
CA ALA A 64 -8.03 7.82 3.45
C ALA A 64 -6.52 7.57 3.24
N LEU A 65 -6.03 7.59 2.00
CA LEU A 65 -4.61 7.35 1.70
C LEU A 65 -3.70 8.46 2.24
N LEU A 66 -4.21 9.70 2.37
CA LEU A 66 -3.49 10.78 3.07
C LEU A 66 -3.26 10.41 4.54
N GLY A 67 -4.28 9.84 5.18
CA GLY A 67 -4.17 9.29 6.53
C GLY A 67 -3.16 8.14 6.61
N CYS A 68 -3.13 7.25 5.60
CA CYS A 68 -2.18 6.14 5.54
C CYS A 68 -0.72 6.63 5.51
N ILE A 69 -0.43 7.73 4.79
CA ILE A 69 0.89 8.36 4.77
C ILE A 69 1.27 8.80 6.19
N ILE A 70 0.38 9.50 6.88
CA ILE A 70 0.61 10.00 8.24
C ILE A 70 0.77 8.84 9.22
N GLY A 71 -0.16 7.88 9.21
CA GLY A 71 -0.16 6.73 10.11
C GLY A 71 1.08 5.85 9.95
N SER A 72 1.50 5.56 8.73
CA SER A 72 2.70 4.77 8.46
C SER A 72 3.98 5.49 8.88
N ALA A 73 4.09 6.79 8.63
CA ALA A 73 5.22 7.61 9.08
C ALA A 73 5.34 7.65 10.62
N LEU A 74 4.21 7.70 11.32
CA LEU A 74 4.16 7.73 12.79
C LEU A 74 4.23 6.34 13.43
N SER A 75 4.07 5.26 12.68
CA SER A 75 3.98 3.89 13.21
C SER A 75 5.17 3.48 14.08
N GLY A 76 6.39 3.86 13.68
CA GLY A 76 7.61 3.60 14.43
C GLY A 76 7.63 4.33 15.78
N PHE A 77 7.19 5.59 15.81
CA PHE A 77 7.05 6.36 17.05
C PHE A 77 6.00 5.73 17.98
N PHE A 78 4.82 5.40 17.47
CA PHE A 78 3.77 4.76 18.25
C PHE A 78 4.21 3.41 18.80
N ALA A 79 4.81 2.56 17.97
CA ALA A 79 5.29 1.25 18.38
C ALA A 79 6.38 1.34 19.47
N SER A 80 7.29 2.31 19.40
CA SER A 80 8.37 2.49 20.37
C SER A 80 7.90 3.14 21.68
N ARG A 81 7.01 4.13 21.60
CA ARG A 81 6.57 4.91 22.77
C ARG A 81 5.45 4.23 23.56
N PHE A 82 4.45 3.69 22.84
CA PHE A 82 3.22 3.16 23.44
C PHE A 82 3.18 1.63 23.45
N GLY A 83 4.04 0.97 22.69
CA GLY A 83 4.00 -0.48 22.47
C GLY A 83 3.06 -0.87 21.33
N ARG A 84 3.06 -2.16 21.03
CA ARG A 84 2.31 -2.68 19.88
C ARG A 84 0.83 -2.81 20.20
N LYS A 85 0.48 -3.29 21.38
CA LYS A 85 -0.91 -3.46 21.82
C LYS A 85 -1.68 -2.14 21.82
N LEU A 86 -1.16 -1.10 22.49
CA LEU A 86 -1.86 0.19 22.57
C LEU A 86 -1.93 0.87 21.22
N SER A 87 -0.90 0.73 20.38
CA SER A 87 -0.92 1.25 19.01
C SER A 87 -1.98 0.58 18.14
N LEU A 88 -2.19 -0.74 18.27
CA LEU A 88 -3.28 -1.45 17.60
C LEU A 88 -4.65 -1.04 18.14
N LEU A 89 -4.77 -0.79 19.43
CA LEU A 89 -6.00 -0.28 20.03
C LEU A 89 -6.36 1.10 19.47
N ILE A 90 -5.39 2.01 19.37
CA ILE A 90 -5.57 3.33 18.77
C ILE A 90 -5.99 3.19 17.30
N ALA A 91 -5.36 2.31 16.53
CA ALA A 91 -5.75 2.05 15.15
C ALA A 91 -7.21 1.54 15.05
N GLY A 92 -7.62 0.61 15.92
CA GLY A 92 -8.99 0.09 15.98
C GLY A 92 -10.02 1.18 16.31
N VAL A 93 -9.73 2.05 17.26
CA VAL A 93 -10.59 3.20 17.58
C VAL A 93 -10.69 4.16 16.39
N MET A 94 -9.58 4.41 15.66
CA MET A 94 -9.59 5.27 14.47
C MET A 94 -10.45 4.67 13.34
N PHE A 95 -10.37 3.36 13.08
CA PHE A 95 -11.27 2.69 12.15
C PHE A 95 -12.74 2.86 12.53
N PHE A 96 -13.05 2.62 13.79
CA PHE A 96 -14.41 2.72 14.30
C PHE A 96 -14.97 4.16 14.17
N LEU A 97 -14.18 5.16 14.55
CA LEU A 97 -14.56 6.58 14.41
C LEU A 97 -14.72 6.99 12.94
N SER A 98 -13.85 6.49 12.05
CA SER A 98 -13.96 6.74 10.62
C SER A 98 -15.24 6.17 10.04
N ALA A 99 -15.58 4.92 10.39
CA ALA A 99 -16.80 4.28 9.92
C ALA A 99 -18.06 5.06 10.35
N LEU A 100 -18.13 5.46 11.63
CA LEU A 100 -19.26 6.25 12.15
C LEU A 100 -19.31 7.66 11.56
N GLY A 101 -18.16 8.35 11.47
CA GLY A 101 -18.08 9.69 10.93
C GLY A 101 -18.33 9.75 9.42
N SER A 102 -17.94 8.70 8.67
CA SER A 102 -18.27 8.60 7.25
C SER A 102 -19.74 8.26 7.00
N TYR A 103 -20.41 7.54 7.92
CA TYR A 103 -21.84 7.29 7.89
C TYR A 103 -22.65 8.57 8.13
N TYR A 104 -22.26 9.35 9.13
CA TYR A 104 -22.96 10.55 9.56
C TYR A 104 -21.98 11.74 9.68
N PRO A 105 -21.45 12.23 8.53
CA PRO A 105 -20.47 13.33 8.56
C PRO A 105 -21.08 14.67 9.00
N GLU A 106 -22.40 14.79 8.99
CA GLU A 106 -23.15 15.95 9.45
C GLU A 106 -23.12 16.14 10.98
N PHE A 107 -22.81 15.10 11.74
CA PHE A 107 -22.97 14.99 13.20
C PHE A 107 -22.87 16.33 13.97
N LEU A 108 -24.00 16.82 14.47
CA LEU A 108 -24.18 18.04 15.29
C LEU A 108 -23.74 19.37 14.64
N ILE A 109 -23.21 19.37 13.43
CA ILE A 109 -22.61 20.59 12.82
C ILE A 109 -23.38 21.03 11.58
N PHE A 110 -23.83 20.08 10.74
CA PHE A 110 -24.46 20.35 9.45
C PHE A 110 -25.89 19.77 9.39
N PRO A 111 -26.81 20.35 8.56
CA PRO A 111 -28.09 19.74 8.28
C PRO A 111 -27.92 18.35 7.63
N TYR A 112 -28.80 17.42 8.01
CA TYR A 112 -28.75 16.06 7.48
C TYR A 112 -29.23 16.02 6.02
N GLY A 113 -28.42 15.36 5.17
CA GLY A 113 -28.76 15.14 3.77
C GLY A 113 -28.57 16.35 2.85
N GLU A 114 -28.00 17.45 3.34
CA GLU A 114 -27.68 18.63 2.55
C GLU A 114 -26.20 18.65 2.16
N PRO A 115 -25.86 18.33 0.90
CA PRO A 115 -24.47 18.34 0.45
C PRO A 115 -23.91 19.77 0.40
N SER A 116 -22.69 19.95 0.89
CA SER A 116 -21.96 21.22 0.86
C SER A 116 -20.46 20.98 0.83
N TYR A 117 -19.68 22.01 0.46
CA TYR A 117 -18.23 21.94 0.50
C TYR A 117 -17.69 21.67 1.91
N SER A 118 -18.28 22.28 2.93
CA SER A 118 -17.88 22.06 4.32
C SER A 118 -18.17 20.64 4.80
N LEU A 119 -19.29 20.06 4.37
CA LEU A 119 -19.64 18.67 4.65
C LEU A 119 -18.66 17.70 3.95
N LEU A 120 -18.25 18.01 2.70
CA LEU A 120 -17.22 17.24 1.99
C LEU A 120 -15.89 17.23 2.76
N LEU A 121 -15.46 18.36 3.31
CA LEU A 121 -14.26 18.43 4.13
C LEU A 121 -14.38 17.60 5.41
N ALA A 122 -15.55 17.64 6.07
CA ALA A 122 -15.83 16.83 7.25
C ALA A 122 -15.79 15.33 6.94
N PHE A 123 -16.44 14.89 5.84
CA PHE A 123 -16.35 13.52 5.36
C PHE A 123 -14.90 13.08 5.10
N ASN A 124 -14.14 13.88 4.34
CA ASN A 124 -12.75 13.60 4.05
C ASN A 124 -11.88 13.55 5.31
N PHE A 125 -12.16 14.38 6.32
CA PHE A 125 -11.48 14.34 7.62
C PHE A 125 -11.69 13.00 8.33
N TYR A 126 -12.92 12.48 8.38
CA TYR A 126 -13.17 11.15 8.96
C TYR A 126 -12.47 10.04 8.18
N ARG A 127 -12.45 10.13 6.85
CA ARG A 127 -11.68 9.18 6.01
C ARG A 127 -10.18 9.25 6.30
N VAL A 128 -9.61 10.44 6.50
CA VAL A 128 -8.20 10.61 6.89
C VAL A 128 -7.94 9.96 8.27
N ILE A 129 -8.86 10.09 9.24
CA ILE A 129 -8.74 9.40 10.54
C ILE A 129 -8.66 7.88 10.35
N GLY A 130 -9.55 7.29 9.55
CA GLY A 130 -9.50 5.86 9.21
C GLY A 130 -8.17 5.47 8.56
N GLY A 131 -7.73 6.29 7.60
CA GLY A 131 -6.45 6.10 6.95
C GLY A 131 -5.25 6.11 7.91
N VAL A 132 -5.24 6.96 8.95
CA VAL A 132 -4.20 6.90 10.00
C VAL A 132 -4.25 5.54 10.70
N GLY A 133 -5.44 5.01 10.98
CA GLY A 133 -5.64 3.65 11.50
C GLY A 133 -5.04 2.58 10.57
N VAL A 134 -5.33 2.66 9.25
CA VAL A 134 -4.74 1.79 8.21
C VAL A 134 -3.21 1.87 8.23
N GLY A 135 -2.65 3.09 8.21
CA GLY A 135 -1.21 3.30 8.21
C GLY A 135 -0.52 2.72 9.45
N LEU A 136 -1.11 2.87 10.63
CA LEU A 136 -0.62 2.25 11.86
C LEU A 136 -0.72 0.72 11.80
N ALA A 137 -1.89 0.18 11.45
CA ALA A 137 -2.14 -1.26 11.41
C ALA A 137 -1.26 -1.97 10.39
N SER A 138 -1.04 -1.38 9.21
CA SER A 138 -0.22 -1.96 8.13
C SER A 138 1.22 -2.25 8.54
N ALA A 139 1.78 -1.44 9.45
CA ALA A 139 3.12 -1.62 9.98
C ALA A 139 3.13 -2.46 11.26
N ILE A 140 2.17 -2.23 12.17
CA ILE A 140 2.20 -2.78 13.53
C ILE A 140 1.63 -4.20 13.59
N CYS A 141 0.61 -4.56 12.78
CA CYS A 141 0.09 -5.93 12.77
C CYS A 141 1.15 -6.98 12.40
N PRO A 142 1.87 -6.87 11.26
CA PRO A 142 2.91 -7.83 10.95
C PRO A 142 4.08 -7.79 11.94
N MET A 143 4.41 -6.63 12.50
CA MET A 143 5.42 -6.49 13.54
C MET A 143 5.00 -7.24 14.82
N TYR A 144 3.76 -7.06 15.28
CA TYR A 144 3.20 -7.74 16.44
C TYR A 144 3.24 -9.26 16.25
N ILE A 145 2.79 -9.76 15.08
CA ILE A 145 2.82 -11.19 14.74
C ILE A 145 4.27 -11.71 14.75
N ALA A 146 5.20 -10.99 14.13
CA ALA A 146 6.60 -11.40 14.04
C ALA A 146 7.31 -11.46 15.42
N GLU A 147 6.94 -10.60 16.36
CA GLU A 147 7.51 -10.56 17.71
C GLU A 147 6.92 -11.59 18.67
N ILE A 148 5.72 -12.09 18.41
CA ILE A 148 5.05 -13.12 19.21
C ILE A 148 5.33 -14.53 18.66
N ALA A 149 5.45 -14.68 17.35
CA ALA A 149 5.56 -15.96 16.68
C ALA A 149 6.91 -16.66 16.93
N PRO A 150 6.89 -17.96 17.24
CA PRO A 150 8.10 -18.78 17.23
C PRO A 150 8.82 -18.73 15.88
N SER A 151 10.15 -18.77 15.88
CA SER A 151 10.98 -18.64 14.67
C SER A 151 10.61 -19.63 13.55
N SER A 152 10.24 -20.86 13.93
CA SER A 152 9.91 -21.95 12.99
C SER A 152 8.66 -21.70 12.13
N ILE A 153 7.69 -20.88 12.59
CA ILE A 153 6.42 -20.63 11.89
C ILE A 153 6.15 -19.13 11.68
N ARG A 154 7.10 -18.27 12.06
CA ARG A 154 6.95 -16.80 11.98
C ARG A 154 6.59 -16.31 10.59
N GLY A 155 7.30 -16.78 9.57
CA GLY A 155 7.04 -16.40 8.18
C GLY A 155 5.62 -16.72 7.74
N THR A 156 5.15 -17.92 8.06
CA THR A 156 3.77 -18.36 7.75
C THR A 156 2.75 -17.46 8.44
N LEU A 157 2.92 -17.18 9.74
CA LEU A 157 1.96 -16.37 10.50
C LEU A 157 1.93 -14.90 10.03
N VAL A 158 3.07 -14.34 9.63
CA VAL A 158 3.12 -12.99 9.03
C VAL A 158 2.43 -12.97 7.66
N SER A 159 2.55 -14.04 6.87
CA SER A 159 1.85 -14.16 5.58
C SER A 159 0.32 -14.19 5.72
N TRP A 160 -0.20 -14.66 6.87
CA TRP A 160 -1.64 -14.61 7.16
C TRP A 160 -2.18 -13.17 7.24
N ASN A 161 -1.36 -12.21 7.66
CA ASN A 161 -1.76 -10.80 7.62
C ASN A 161 -2.00 -10.32 6.18
N GLN A 162 -1.15 -10.71 5.24
CA GLN A 162 -1.32 -10.35 3.83
C GLN A 162 -2.56 -11.03 3.23
N PHE A 163 -2.79 -12.31 3.54
CA PHE A 163 -4.00 -13.01 3.16
C PHE A 163 -5.26 -12.31 3.70
N ALA A 164 -5.24 -11.87 4.97
CA ALA A 164 -6.37 -11.20 5.60
C ALA A 164 -6.71 -9.85 4.94
N ILE A 165 -5.72 -9.12 4.43
CA ILE A 165 -5.96 -7.88 3.67
C ILE A 165 -6.81 -8.18 2.43
N ILE A 166 -6.42 -9.16 1.62
CA ILE A 166 -7.16 -9.52 0.40
C ILE A 166 -8.52 -10.15 0.73
N PHE A 167 -8.58 -10.93 1.82
CA PHE A 167 -9.85 -11.46 2.31
C PHE A 167 -10.80 -10.36 2.79
N GLY A 168 -10.30 -9.34 3.47
CA GLY A 168 -11.06 -8.15 3.87
C GLY A 168 -11.64 -7.40 2.66
N GLN A 169 -10.88 -7.27 1.59
CA GLN A 169 -11.38 -6.70 0.32
C GLN A 169 -12.52 -7.53 -0.27
N LEU A 170 -12.41 -8.87 -0.30
CA LEU A 170 -13.50 -9.71 -0.77
C LEU A 170 -14.74 -9.58 0.12
N VAL A 171 -14.57 -9.58 1.44
CA VAL A 171 -15.69 -9.44 2.39
C VAL A 171 -16.45 -8.14 2.14
N VAL A 172 -15.75 -7.01 1.99
CA VAL A 172 -16.44 -5.73 1.75
C VAL A 172 -17.08 -5.65 0.36
N TYR A 173 -16.51 -6.25 -0.67
CA TYR A 173 -17.18 -6.35 -1.97
C TYR A 173 -18.51 -7.09 -1.86
N PHE A 174 -18.52 -8.18 -1.11
CA PHE A 174 -19.72 -8.96 -0.86
C PHE A 174 -20.73 -8.18 0.01
N VAL A 175 -20.27 -7.48 1.05
CA VAL A 175 -21.11 -6.63 1.90
C VAL A 175 -21.72 -5.48 1.09
N ASN A 176 -20.93 -4.80 0.26
CA ASN A 176 -21.42 -3.75 -0.64
C ASN A 176 -22.47 -4.28 -1.62
N PHE A 177 -22.26 -5.49 -2.18
CA PHE A 177 -23.24 -6.15 -3.04
C PHE A 177 -24.55 -6.43 -2.31
N LEU A 178 -24.49 -6.94 -1.07
CA LEU A 178 -25.68 -7.21 -0.25
C LEU A 178 -26.42 -5.91 0.14
N ILE A 179 -25.67 -4.84 0.49
CA ILE A 179 -26.26 -3.56 0.85
C ILE A 179 -26.96 -2.93 -0.36
N LEU A 180 -26.31 -2.96 -1.53
CA LEU A 180 -26.94 -2.42 -2.75
C LEU A 180 -28.21 -3.20 -3.11
N GLY A 181 -28.22 -4.54 -2.99
CA GLY A 181 -29.37 -5.39 -3.29
C GLY A 181 -29.94 -5.13 -4.68
N ASP A 182 -31.24 -4.83 -4.73
CA ASP A 182 -31.97 -4.51 -5.96
C ASP A 182 -31.94 -3.01 -6.30
N HIS A 183 -31.30 -2.17 -5.48
CA HIS A 183 -31.20 -0.74 -5.72
C HIS A 183 -30.24 -0.43 -6.86
N LEU A 184 -30.54 0.62 -7.63
CA LEU A 184 -29.71 1.05 -8.75
C LEU A 184 -28.65 2.06 -8.29
N ASN A 185 -27.47 1.93 -8.87
CA ASN A 185 -26.44 2.96 -8.74
C ASN A 185 -26.78 4.18 -9.64
N PRO A 186 -26.35 5.39 -9.23
CA PRO A 186 -26.41 6.56 -10.09
C PRO A 186 -25.58 6.34 -11.37
N VAL A 187 -26.17 6.71 -12.51
CA VAL A 187 -25.48 6.79 -13.79
C VAL A 187 -25.12 8.24 -14.04
N VAL A 188 -23.82 8.52 -14.08
CA VAL A 188 -23.31 9.88 -14.30
C VAL A 188 -22.75 9.96 -15.73
N GLU A 189 -23.26 10.89 -16.51
CA GLU A 189 -22.79 11.20 -17.85
C GLU A 189 -22.33 12.66 -17.95
N ILE A 190 -21.39 12.94 -18.86
CA ILE A 190 -20.94 14.30 -19.13
C ILE A 190 -21.84 14.88 -20.24
N VAL A 191 -22.69 15.84 -19.86
CA VAL A 191 -23.57 16.55 -20.78
C VAL A 191 -23.14 18.02 -20.81
N ASP A 192 -22.78 18.53 -21.98
CA ASP A 192 -22.29 19.91 -22.18
C ASP A 192 -21.09 20.26 -21.26
N GLY A 193 -20.18 19.27 -21.01
CA GLY A 193 -19.01 19.44 -20.18
C GLY A 193 -19.28 19.43 -18.66
N VAL A 194 -20.51 19.08 -18.24
CA VAL A 194 -20.91 19.00 -16.84
C VAL A 194 -21.41 17.59 -16.53
N ASN A 195 -20.99 17.04 -15.41
CA ASN A 195 -21.49 15.75 -14.91
C ASN A 195 -22.98 15.85 -14.53
N ARG A 196 -23.81 14.98 -15.09
CA ARG A 196 -25.27 14.90 -14.79
C ARG A 196 -25.66 13.48 -14.41
N ILE A 197 -26.59 13.36 -13.46
CA ILE A 197 -27.19 12.08 -13.08
C ILE A 197 -28.36 11.78 -14.02
N MET A 198 -28.27 10.68 -14.75
CA MET A 198 -29.27 10.29 -15.75
C MET A 198 -30.49 9.56 -15.18
N ASN A 199 -30.38 8.99 -13.99
CA ASN A 199 -31.44 8.22 -13.32
C ASN A 199 -31.68 8.66 -11.86
N PRO A 200 -31.92 9.97 -11.57
CA PRO A 200 -31.91 10.49 -10.19
C PRO A 200 -32.95 9.83 -9.30
N GLU A 201 -34.19 9.65 -9.80
CA GLU A 201 -35.29 9.03 -9.01
C GLU A 201 -35.00 7.55 -8.69
N ALA A 202 -34.54 6.78 -9.67
CA ALA A 202 -34.26 5.36 -9.51
C ALA A 202 -33.06 5.09 -8.62
N ALA A 203 -32.11 6.04 -8.55
CA ALA A 203 -30.90 5.96 -7.75
C ALA A 203 -30.96 6.75 -6.43
N ALA A 204 -32.12 7.31 -6.05
CA ALA A 204 -32.27 8.16 -4.87
C ALA A 204 -31.77 7.45 -3.60
N TRP A 205 -32.16 6.20 -3.41
CA TRP A 205 -31.72 5.43 -2.23
C TRP A 205 -30.18 5.28 -2.16
N SER A 206 -29.54 4.94 -3.28
CA SER A 206 -28.07 4.81 -3.34
C SER A 206 -27.37 6.13 -3.08
N THR A 207 -27.96 7.25 -3.54
CA THR A 207 -27.45 8.61 -3.36
C THR A 207 -27.59 9.11 -1.92
N GLU A 208 -28.71 8.82 -1.26
CA GLU A 208 -28.99 9.35 0.08
C GLU A 208 -28.50 8.43 1.20
N THR A 209 -28.68 7.11 1.05
CA THR A 209 -28.50 6.14 2.14
C THR A 209 -27.46 5.08 1.83
N GLY A 210 -27.42 4.56 0.61
CA GLY A 210 -26.64 3.37 0.27
C GLY A 210 -25.16 3.49 0.59
N TRP A 211 -24.49 4.56 0.15
CA TRP A 211 -23.08 4.78 0.43
C TRP A 211 -22.77 4.92 1.92
N ARG A 212 -23.69 5.51 2.70
CA ARG A 212 -23.56 5.67 4.15
C ARG A 212 -23.54 4.31 4.84
N LEU A 213 -24.47 3.41 4.47
CA LEU A 213 -24.54 2.05 5.01
C LEU A 213 -23.31 1.22 4.66
N MET A 214 -22.74 1.41 3.48
CA MET A 214 -21.50 0.75 3.10
C MET A 214 -20.34 1.17 4.01
N PHE A 215 -20.17 2.46 4.30
CA PHE A 215 -19.12 2.91 5.22
C PHE A 215 -19.34 2.45 6.66
N VAL A 216 -20.56 2.54 7.19
CA VAL A 216 -20.82 2.13 8.58
C VAL A 216 -20.71 0.62 8.79
N SER A 217 -20.82 -0.18 7.75
CA SER A 217 -20.65 -1.64 7.84
C SER A 217 -19.28 -2.03 8.41
N GLU A 218 -18.27 -1.19 8.20
CA GLU A 218 -16.94 -1.34 8.78
C GLU A 218 -16.92 -1.22 10.32
N ALA A 219 -17.88 -0.51 10.91
CA ALA A 219 -17.93 -0.33 12.38
C ALA A 219 -18.05 -1.68 13.12
N VAL A 220 -18.66 -2.69 12.49
CA VAL A 220 -18.81 -4.02 13.09
C VAL A 220 -17.45 -4.71 13.27
N PRO A 221 -16.66 -4.97 12.21
CA PRO A 221 -15.34 -5.57 12.38
C PRO A 221 -14.35 -4.66 13.12
N ALA A 222 -14.45 -3.33 12.99
CA ALA A 222 -13.60 -2.38 13.72
C ALA A 222 -13.86 -2.41 15.24
N GLY A 223 -15.13 -2.43 15.64
CA GLY A 223 -15.54 -2.59 17.04
C GLY A 223 -15.08 -3.92 17.63
N LEU A 224 -15.28 -5.01 16.88
CA LEU A 224 -14.81 -6.35 17.29
C LEU A 224 -13.28 -6.38 17.46
N PHE A 225 -12.53 -5.86 16.50
CA PHE A 225 -11.07 -5.77 16.59
C PHE A 225 -10.62 -4.97 17.81
N THR A 226 -11.20 -3.79 18.02
CA THR A 226 -10.89 -2.90 19.15
C THR A 226 -11.12 -3.59 20.49
N LEU A 227 -12.25 -4.30 20.64
CA LEU A 227 -12.57 -5.07 21.83
C LEU A 227 -11.60 -6.24 22.02
N LEU A 228 -11.30 -7.00 20.98
CA LEU A 228 -10.41 -8.17 21.08
C LEU A 228 -8.95 -7.78 21.38
N VAL A 229 -8.48 -6.64 20.89
CA VAL A 229 -7.13 -6.11 21.20
C VAL A 229 -6.95 -5.86 22.70
N LEU A 230 -8.02 -5.56 23.46
CA LEU A 230 -7.93 -5.40 24.92
C LEU A 230 -7.47 -6.68 25.62
N PHE A 231 -7.76 -7.85 25.06
CA PHE A 231 -7.48 -9.16 25.68
C PHE A 231 -6.14 -9.78 25.24
N VAL A 232 -5.51 -9.29 24.18
CA VAL A 232 -4.18 -9.78 23.78
C VAL A 232 -3.08 -9.17 24.65
N PRO A 233 -1.95 -9.88 24.89
CA PRO A 233 -0.82 -9.35 25.63
C PRO A 233 -0.03 -8.34 24.81
N GLU A 234 0.81 -7.55 25.48
CA GLU A 234 1.86 -6.79 24.80
C GLU A 234 3.00 -7.73 24.38
N THR A 235 3.76 -7.35 23.33
CA THR A 235 4.82 -8.21 22.79
C THR A 235 5.97 -8.40 23.77
N PRO A 236 6.56 -9.62 23.83
CA PRO A 236 7.71 -9.91 24.72
C PRO A 236 8.90 -8.99 24.45
N ARG A 237 9.14 -8.62 23.18
CA ARG A 237 10.23 -7.75 22.79
C ARG A 237 10.07 -6.34 23.36
N TYR A 238 8.88 -5.75 23.24
CA TYR A 238 8.61 -4.44 23.82
C TYR A 238 8.68 -4.46 25.36
N LEU A 239 8.15 -5.50 25.98
CA LEU A 239 8.19 -5.66 27.44
C LEU A 239 9.63 -5.75 27.95
N ALA A 240 10.50 -6.54 27.29
CA ALA A 240 11.92 -6.65 27.63
C ALA A 240 12.67 -5.32 27.43
N MET A 241 12.41 -4.63 26.31
CA MET A 241 13.04 -3.32 26.04
C MET A 241 12.62 -2.23 27.04
N THR A 242 11.47 -2.38 27.69
CA THR A 242 10.96 -1.44 28.72
C THR A 242 11.25 -1.90 30.14
N GLY A 243 12.10 -2.93 30.34
CA GLY A 243 12.50 -3.44 31.67
C GLY A 243 11.42 -4.26 32.38
N ARG A 244 10.38 -4.69 31.66
CA ARG A 244 9.26 -5.49 32.22
C ARG A 244 9.49 -6.99 31.99
N ASP A 245 10.64 -7.50 32.40
CA ASP A 245 11.13 -8.85 32.10
C ASP A 245 10.19 -9.95 32.60
N GLU A 246 9.61 -9.79 33.78
CA GLU A 246 8.67 -10.79 34.34
C GLU A 246 7.42 -10.96 33.46
N LYS A 247 6.89 -9.83 32.93
CA LYS A 247 5.76 -9.87 32.01
C LYS A 247 6.15 -10.46 30.65
N ALA A 248 7.35 -10.15 30.16
CA ALA A 248 7.89 -10.72 28.92
C ALA A 248 8.02 -12.24 29.07
N LEU A 249 8.62 -12.73 30.17
CA LEU A 249 8.75 -14.14 30.44
C LEU A 249 7.40 -14.84 30.60
N PHE A 250 6.41 -14.18 31.23
CA PHE A 250 5.07 -14.71 31.35
C PHE A 250 4.42 -14.98 30.00
N VAL A 251 4.49 -14.02 29.06
CA VAL A 251 3.95 -14.18 27.71
C VAL A 251 4.71 -15.29 26.95
N LEU A 252 6.04 -15.29 27.03
CA LEU A 252 6.89 -16.30 26.38
C LEU A 252 6.62 -17.69 26.91
N SER A 253 6.43 -17.85 28.25
CA SER A 253 6.13 -19.16 28.86
C SER A 253 4.79 -19.73 28.39
N ARG A 254 3.78 -18.89 28.21
CA ARG A 254 2.48 -19.31 27.68
C ARG A 254 2.53 -19.76 26.22
N ILE A 255 3.44 -19.18 25.43
CA ILE A 255 3.59 -19.49 23.98
C ILE A 255 4.52 -20.69 23.79
N ASN A 256 5.71 -20.67 24.41
CA ASN A 256 6.81 -21.61 24.12
C ASN A 256 7.12 -22.56 25.29
N GLY A 257 6.55 -22.35 26.49
CA GLY A 257 6.95 -23.00 27.73
C GLY A 257 8.06 -22.23 28.44
N LEU A 258 8.23 -22.50 29.74
CA LEU A 258 9.11 -21.72 30.63
C LEU A 258 10.59 -21.82 30.24
N SER A 259 11.08 -23.03 29.88
CA SER A 259 12.49 -23.26 29.53
C SER A 259 12.88 -22.45 28.28
N GLN A 260 12.16 -22.67 27.18
CA GLN A 260 12.39 -21.92 25.93
C GLN A 260 12.11 -20.41 26.09
N GLY A 261 11.11 -20.05 26.91
CA GLY A 261 10.80 -18.67 27.21
C GLY A 261 11.96 -17.88 27.81
N LYS A 262 12.75 -18.52 28.71
CA LYS A 262 13.96 -17.93 29.31
C LYS A 262 15.06 -17.72 28.28
N GLU A 263 15.29 -18.70 27.41
CA GLU A 263 16.28 -18.63 26.34
C GLU A 263 15.96 -17.49 25.35
N ILE A 264 14.71 -17.43 24.87
CA ILE A 264 14.25 -16.38 23.97
C ILE A 264 14.36 -14.99 24.62
N LEU A 265 14.04 -14.86 25.92
CA LEU A 265 14.18 -13.58 26.62
C LEU A 265 15.64 -13.11 26.68
N GLN A 266 16.60 -14.02 26.93
CA GLN A 266 18.02 -13.71 26.89
C GLN A 266 18.48 -13.28 25.50
N GLU A 267 18.02 -13.96 24.46
CA GLU A 267 18.30 -13.64 23.06
C GLU A 267 17.76 -12.24 22.67
N ILE A 268 16.53 -11.92 23.07
CA ILE A 268 15.93 -10.59 22.89
C ILE A 268 16.80 -9.50 23.54
N LYS A 269 17.25 -9.73 24.78
CA LYS A 269 18.10 -8.77 25.50
C LYS A 269 19.49 -8.59 24.84
N ALA A 270 20.09 -9.66 24.33
CA ALA A 270 21.37 -9.61 23.64
C ALA A 270 21.29 -8.80 22.34
N THR A 271 20.16 -8.92 21.60
CA THR A 271 19.95 -8.23 20.32
C THR A 271 19.37 -6.82 20.45
N ALA A 272 18.87 -6.43 21.64
CA ALA A 272 18.23 -5.12 21.87
C ALA A 272 19.17 -3.91 21.67
N HIS A 273 20.50 -4.12 21.66
CA HIS A 273 21.52 -3.09 21.55
C HIS A 273 22.26 -3.04 20.20
N GLU A 274 21.73 -3.68 19.15
CA GLU A 274 22.34 -3.54 17.82
C GLU A 274 22.33 -2.07 17.37
N LYS A 275 23.53 -1.54 17.08
CA LYS A 275 23.70 -0.15 16.63
C LYS A 275 23.10 0.02 15.23
N THR A 276 22.17 0.97 15.10
CA THR A 276 21.70 1.43 13.78
C THR A 276 22.81 2.21 13.07
N GLU A 277 23.00 1.92 11.79
CA GLU A 277 23.94 2.64 10.93
C GLU A 277 23.22 3.77 10.15
N LYS A 278 24.03 4.70 9.60
CA LYS A 278 23.48 5.75 8.74
C LYS A 278 22.85 5.14 7.49
N LEU A 279 21.71 5.68 7.05
CA LEU A 279 20.89 5.17 5.94
C LEU A 279 21.69 4.86 4.64
N PHE A 280 22.65 5.72 4.30
CA PHE A 280 23.48 5.59 3.08
C PHE A 280 24.78 4.81 3.28
N THR A 281 24.95 4.10 4.39
CA THR A 281 26.18 3.30 4.65
C THR A 281 26.45 2.30 3.54
N TYR A 282 25.41 1.71 2.95
CA TYR A 282 25.51 0.73 1.87
C TYR A 282 25.39 1.33 0.46
N GLY A 283 25.35 2.65 0.36
CA GLY A 283 25.17 3.39 -0.89
C GLY A 283 23.71 3.78 -1.16
N TRP A 284 23.52 4.71 -2.11
CA TRP A 284 22.18 5.21 -2.46
C TRP A 284 21.35 4.19 -3.24
N MET A 285 22.00 3.26 -3.96
CA MET A 285 21.34 2.32 -4.86
C MET A 285 20.35 1.39 -4.15
N VAL A 286 20.64 0.93 -2.94
CA VAL A 286 19.74 0.05 -2.17
C VAL A 286 18.47 0.79 -1.78
N ILE A 287 18.58 2.05 -1.38
CA ILE A 287 17.43 2.89 -1.03
C ILE A 287 16.60 3.20 -2.27
N PHE A 288 17.26 3.57 -3.37
CA PHE A 288 16.61 3.82 -4.66
C PHE A 288 15.81 2.61 -5.16
N ILE A 289 16.38 1.40 -5.10
CA ILE A 289 15.67 0.18 -5.53
C ILE A 289 14.45 -0.06 -4.64
N GLY A 290 14.57 0.09 -3.31
CA GLY A 290 13.43 -0.08 -2.41
C GLY A 290 12.32 0.94 -2.65
N ILE A 291 12.66 2.22 -2.85
CA ILE A 291 11.69 3.26 -3.23
C ILE A 291 11.01 2.92 -4.55
N MET A 292 11.78 2.58 -5.58
CA MET A 292 11.23 2.27 -6.91
C MET A 292 10.36 1.02 -6.94
N LEU A 293 10.66 0.00 -6.12
CA LEU A 293 9.76 -1.15 -5.94
C LEU A 293 8.40 -0.71 -5.39
N SER A 294 8.39 0.15 -4.37
CA SER A 294 7.18 0.70 -3.78
C SER A 294 6.41 1.60 -4.76
N VAL A 295 7.13 2.43 -5.51
CA VAL A 295 6.56 3.29 -6.55
C VAL A 295 5.90 2.45 -7.64
N PHE A 296 6.60 1.48 -8.21
CA PHE A 296 6.05 0.64 -9.28
C PHE A 296 4.86 -0.20 -8.80
N GLN A 297 4.90 -0.72 -7.57
CA GLN A 297 3.77 -1.47 -7.03
C GLN A 297 2.46 -0.67 -7.09
N GLN A 298 2.52 0.65 -6.92
CA GLN A 298 1.34 1.51 -6.98
C GLN A 298 1.11 2.12 -8.36
N ALA A 299 2.18 2.54 -9.04
CA ALA A 299 2.10 3.23 -10.33
C ALA A 299 1.54 2.34 -11.46
N VAL A 300 1.60 1.02 -11.31
CA VAL A 300 0.89 0.10 -12.22
C VAL A 300 -0.64 0.28 -12.17
N GLY A 301 -1.22 0.93 -11.16
CA GLY A 301 -2.62 1.34 -11.16
C GLY A 301 -3.61 0.37 -10.51
N ILE A 302 -3.15 -0.69 -9.87
CA ILE A 302 -4.03 -1.75 -9.34
C ILE A 302 -5.06 -1.22 -8.33
N ASN A 303 -4.65 -0.33 -7.41
CA ASN A 303 -5.57 0.16 -6.39
C ASN A 303 -6.68 1.03 -6.99
N ALA A 304 -6.39 1.83 -8.01
CA ALA A 304 -7.44 2.54 -8.75
C ALA A 304 -8.43 1.56 -9.39
N VAL A 305 -7.94 0.47 -9.99
CA VAL A 305 -8.81 -0.59 -10.54
C VAL A 305 -9.69 -1.23 -9.46
N LEU A 306 -9.13 -1.49 -8.27
CA LEU A 306 -9.89 -2.09 -7.16
C LEU A 306 -10.91 -1.12 -6.55
N TYR A 307 -10.60 0.16 -6.45
CA TYR A 307 -11.48 1.18 -5.86
C TYR A 307 -12.63 1.56 -6.78
N PHE A 308 -12.40 1.56 -8.09
CA PHE A 308 -13.39 1.89 -9.11
C PHE A 308 -13.89 0.65 -9.90
N ALA A 309 -13.72 -0.55 -9.33
CA ALA A 309 -14.04 -1.80 -10.03
C ALA A 309 -15.48 -1.87 -10.57
N PRO A 310 -16.53 -1.54 -9.81
CA PRO A 310 -17.91 -1.57 -10.34
C PRO A 310 -18.11 -0.62 -11.52
N ARG A 311 -17.54 0.58 -11.47
CA ARG A 311 -17.60 1.58 -12.57
C ARG A 311 -16.90 1.06 -13.83
N ILE A 312 -15.72 0.45 -13.64
CA ILE A 312 -14.95 -0.14 -14.74
C ILE A 312 -15.74 -1.29 -15.40
N PHE A 313 -16.33 -2.19 -14.62
CA PHE A 313 -17.15 -3.27 -15.15
C PHE A 313 -18.43 -2.80 -15.82
N GLU A 314 -19.06 -1.75 -15.29
CA GLU A 314 -20.23 -1.14 -15.91
C GLU A 314 -19.91 -0.56 -17.30
N SER A 315 -18.79 0.13 -17.46
CA SER A 315 -18.36 0.66 -18.75
C SER A 315 -18.06 -0.42 -19.80
N MET A 316 -17.80 -1.65 -19.36
CA MET A 316 -17.61 -2.81 -20.24
C MET A 316 -18.92 -3.44 -20.72
N GLY A 317 -20.08 -3.04 -20.15
CA GLY A 317 -21.41 -3.39 -20.64
C GLY A 317 -21.82 -4.84 -20.42
N MET A 318 -21.25 -5.54 -19.43
CA MET A 318 -21.54 -6.95 -19.16
C MET A 318 -22.14 -7.21 -17.79
N GLY A 319 -23.43 -7.55 -17.75
CA GLY A 319 -24.09 -8.06 -16.54
C GLY A 319 -24.06 -7.09 -15.35
N ASN A 320 -24.17 -7.61 -14.12
CA ASN A 320 -24.16 -6.80 -12.91
C ASN A 320 -22.70 -6.46 -12.48
N PRO A 321 -22.31 -5.18 -12.43
CA PRO A 321 -20.94 -4.76 -12.11
C PRO A 321 -20.47 -5.19 -10.71
N MET A 322 -21.39 -5.22 -9.72
CA MET A 322 -21.06 -5.64 -8.37
C MET A 322 -20.75 -7.14 -8.29
N VAL A 323 -21.49 -7.98 -9.05
CA VAL A 323 -21.21 -9.43 -9.15
C VAL A 323 -19.82 -9.65 -9.75
N GLN A 324 -19.46 -8.91 -10.80
CA GLN A 324 -18.13 -9.00 -11.41
C GLN A 324 -17.02 -8.54 -10.45
N THR A 325 -17.29 -7.54 -9.63
CA THR A 325 -16.35 -7.06 -8.60
C THR A 325 -16.12 -8.12 -7.52
N VAL A 326 -17.19 -8.80 -7.05
CA VAL A 326 -17.06 -9.93 -6.11
C VAL A 326 -16.27 -11.08 -6.75
N PHE A 327 -16.56 -11.40 -8.03
CA PHE A 327 -15.82 -12.44 -8.76
C PHE A 327 -14.34 -12.09 -8.89
N MET A 328 -14.00 -10.84 -9.20
CA MET A 328 -12.61 -10.35 -9.20
C MET A 328 -11.96 -10.54 -7.82
N GLY A 329 -12.67 -10.26 -6.73
CA GLY A 329 -12.18 -10.51 -5.37
C GLY A 329 -11.86 -11.99 -5.11
N ILE A 330 -12.68 -12.92 -5.60
CA ILE A 330 -12.42 -14.36 -5.51
C ILE A 330 -11.15 -14.74 -6.30
N VAL A 331 -11.03 -14.25 -7.53
CA VAL A 331 -9.82 -14.45 -8.36
C VAL A 331 -8.58 -13.92 -7.65
N ASN A 332 -8.66 -12.74 -7.04
CA ASN A 332 -7.57 -12.14 -6.30
C ASN A 332 -7.08 -13.01 -5.12
N ILE A 333 -7.99 -13.61 -4.36
CA ILE A 333 -7.64 -14.55 -3.29
C ILE A 333 -6.94 -15.78 -3.85
N LEU A 334 -7.48 -16.40 -4.89
CA LEU A 334 -6.91 -17.61 -5.48
C LEU A 334 -5.47 -17.37 -5.97
N PHE A 335 -5.23 -16.27 -6.66
CA PHE A 335 -3.90 -15.93 -7.17
C PHE A 335 -2.94 -15.47 -6.07
N THR A 336 -3.42 -14.83 -4.99
CA THR A 336 -2.61 -14.54 -3.80
C THR A 336 -2.17 -15.82 -3.09
N LEU A 337 -3.06 -16.79 -2.91
CA LEU A 337 -2.70 -18.10 -2.35
C LEU A 337 -1.67 -18.80 -3.24
N LEU A 338 -1.87 -18.79 -4.56
CA LEU A 338 -0.90 -19.35 -5.51
C LEU A 338 0.48 -18.69 -5.38
N ALA A 339 0.54 -17.36 -5.19
CA ALA A 339 1.79 -16.64 -4.94
C ALA A 339 2.51 -17.15 -3.70
N VAL A 340 1.78 -17.33 -2.57
CA VAL A 340 2.36 -17.82 -1.31
C VAL A 340 3.01 -19.20 -1.49
N PHE A 341 2.39 -20.10 -2.24
CA PHE A 341 2.94 -21.45 -2.49
C PHE A 341 4.07 -21.48 -3.52
N THR A 342 4.16 -20.48 -4.39
CA THR A 342 5.14 -20.49 -5.51
C THR A 342 6.36 -19.63 -5.24
N VAL A 343 6.29 -18.63 -4.34
CA VAL A 343 7.38 -17.68 -4.07
C VAL A 343 8.68 -18.35 -3.62
N GLU A 344 8.59 -19.39 -2.81
CA GLU A 344 9.77 -20.14 -2.35
C GLU A 344 10.33 -21.08 -3.44
N LYS A 345 9.50 -21.46 -4.42
CA LYS A 345 9.94 -22.34 -5.51
C LYS A 345 10.59 -21.55 -6.66
N TRP A 346 9.97 -20.45 -7.07
CA TRP A 346 10.40 -19.68 -8.26
C TRP A 346 11.31 -18.51 -7.93
N GLY A 347 11.26 -17.99 -6.70
CA GLY A 347 12.02 -16.79 -6.30
C GLY A 347 11.23 -15.51 -6.52
N ARG A 348 11.76 -14.42 -5.96
CA ARG A 348 11.06 -13.14 -5.92
C ARG A 348 11.16 -12.42 -7.28
N LYS A 349 12.36 -12.37 -7.84
CA LYS A 349 12.63 -11.65 -9.10
C LYS A 349 11.89 -12.22 -10.32
N PRO A 350 11.87 -13.54 -10.61
CA PRO A 350 11.12 -14.09 -11.73
C PRO A 350 9.62 -13.84 -11.62
N LEU A 351 9.04 -13.99 -10.42
CA LEU A 351 7.62 -13.75 -10.20
C LEU A 351 7.23 -12.30 -10.47
N LEU A 352 8.04 -11.33 -10.04
CA LEU A 352 7.79 -9.91 -10.35
C LEU A 352 7.86 -9.63 -11.86
N ILE A 353 8.80 -10.25 -12.58
CA ILE A 353 8.93 -10.07 -14.04
C ILE A 353 7.72 -10.67 -14.77
N TYR A 354 7.37 -11.95 -14.49
CA TYR A 354 6.23 -12.62 -15.14
C TYR A 354 4.92 -11.92 -14.81
N GLY A 355 4.74 -11.50 -13.55
CA GLY A 355 3.57 -10.72 -13.15
C GLY A 355 3.48 -9.37 -13.87
N SER A 356 4.59 -8.66 -14.03
CA SER A 356 4.62 -7.40 -14.80
C SER A 356 4.23 -7.62 -16.26
N ILE A 357 4.70 -8.71 -16.88
CA ILE A 357 4.33 -9.05 -18.27
C ILE A 357 2.83 -9.37 -18.34
N GLY A 358 2.31 -10.19 -17.42
CA GLY A 358 0.88 -10.52 -17.37
C GLY A 358 0.00 -9.29 -17.16
N MET A 359 0.41 -8.37 -16.24
CA MET A 359 -0.27 -7.10 -16.06
C MET A 359 -0.22 -6.24 -17.33
N ALA A 360 0.92 -6.16 -18.02
CA ALA A 360 1.04 -5.41 -19.27
C ALA A 360 0.10 -5.95 -20.35
N ILE A 361 0.03 -7.28 -20.50
CA ILE A 361 -0.90 -7.93 -21.45
C ILE A 361 -2.35 -7.57 -21.09
N GLY A 362 -2.74 -7.71 -19.82
CA GLY A 362 -4.09 -7.38 -19.37
C GLY A 362 -4.44 -5.90 -19.58
N ALA A 363 -3.59 -4.97 -19.14
CA ALA A 363 -3.83 -3.54 -19.30
C ALA A 363 -3.90 -3.12 -20.78
N LEU A 364 -2.96 -3.58 -21.61
CA LEU A 364 -2.97 -3.30 -23.04
C LEU A 364 -4.17 -3.95 -23.75
N GLY A 365 -4.63 -5.12 -23.29
CA GLY A 365 -5.86 -5.78 -23.77
C GLY A 365 -7.10 -4.91 -23.53
N VAL A 366 -7.22 -4.28 -22.34
CA VAL A 366 -8.29 -3.30 -22.05
C VAL A 366 -8.14 -2.05 -22.92
N ALA A 367 -6.93 -1.51 -23.06
CA ALA A 367 -6.67 -0.33 -23.88
C ALA A 367 -7.06 -0.57 -25.35
N LEU A 368 -6.65 -1.70 -25.93
CA LEU A 368 -6.95 -2.06 -27.33
C LEU A 368 -8.44 -2.32 -27.54
N SER A 369 -9.15 -2.92 -26.58
CA SER A 369 -10.60 -3.17 -26.69
C SER A 369 -11.42 -1.87 -26.75
N ASN A 370 -10.90 -0.76 -26.20
CA ASN A 370 -11.51 0.56 -26.33
C ASN A 370 -11.11 1.29 -27.62
N ALA A 371 -9.95 0.94 -28.20
CA ALA A 371 -9.47 1.55 -29.43
C ALA A 371 -10.14 0.97 -30.69
N VAL A 372 -10.57 -0.31 -30.66
CA VAL A 372 -11.12 -1.04 -31.80
C VAL A 372 -12.61 -1.28 -31.61
N THR A 373 -13.42 -0.87 -32.60
CA THR A 373 -14.88 -1.10 -32.61
C THR A 373 -15.21 -2.56 -32.95
N GLY A 374 -16.30 -3.10 -32.34
CA GLY A 374 -16.79 -4.45 -32.64
C GLY A 374 -16.11 -5.57 -31.84
N ILE A 375 -15.26 -5.26 -30.88
CA ILE A 375 -14.69 -6.24 -29.95
C ILE A 375 -15.77 -6.67 -28.94
N SER A 376 -15.85 -7.99 -28.68
CA SER A 376 -16.77 -8.53 -27.67
C SER A 376 -16.48 -7.94 -26.28
N PRO A 377 -17.52 -7.54 -25.50
CA PRO A 377 -17.37 -7.06 -24.11
C PRO A 377 -16.65 -8.05 -23.17
N MET A 378 -16.58 -9.33 -23.53
CA MET A 378 -15.81 -10.34 -22.80
C MET A 378 -14.30 -10.05 -22.79
N VAL A 379 -13.77 -9.45 -23.85
CA VAL A 379 -12.32 -9.22 -24.00
C VAL A 379 -11.79 -8.25 -22.93
N PRO A 380 -12.34 -7.05 -22.74
CA PRO A 380 -11.88 -6.16 -21.66
C PRO A 380 -12.10 -6.75 -20.27
N VAL A 381 -13.20 -7.49 -20.03
CA VAL A 381 -13.46 -8.16 -18.75
C VAL A 381 -12.39 -9.22 -18.46
N ILE A 382 -12.09 -10.10 -19.40
CA ILE A 382 -11.01 -11.08 -19.22
C ILE A 382 -9.67 -10.39 -19.04
N SER A 383 -9.41 -9.34 -19.81
CA SER A 383 -8.15 -8.58 -19.75
C SER A 383 -7.93 -7.93 -18.38
N ILE A 384 -8.96 -7.34 -17.77
CA ILE A 384 -8.84 -6.75 -16.43
C ILE A 384 -8.68 -7.83 -15.35
N MET A 385 -9.32 -9.00 -15.52
CA MET A 385 -9.12 -10.15 -14.63
C MET A 385 -7.69 -10.68 -14.71
N VAL A 386 -7.12 -10.82 -15.92
CA VAL A 386 -5.71 -11.21 -16.13
C VAL A 386 -4.76 -10.19 -15.50
N TYR A 387 -5.05 -8.90 -15.65
CA TYR A 387 -4.29 -7.82 -15.04
C TYR A 387 -4.27 -7.93 -13.51
N SER A 388 -5.46 -8.05 -12.88
CA SER A 388 -5.60 -8.13 -11.43
C SER A 388 -4.99 -9.43 -10.88
N ALA A 389 -5.27 -10.58 -11.51
CA ALA A 389 -4.70 -11.88 -11.15
C ALA A 389 -3.16 -11.87 -11.20
N SER A 390 -2.58 -11.28 -12.25
CA SER A 390 -1.13 -11.18 -12.42
C SER A 390 -0.49 -10.33 -11.32
N PHE A 391 -1.14 -9.25 -10.89
CA PHE A 391 -0.71 -8.45 -9.75
C PHE A 391 -0.74 -9.27 -8.46
N MET A 392 -1.86 -9.92 -8.17
CA MET A 392 -2.04 -10.71 -6.93
C MET A 392 -1.11 -11.92 -6.86
N PHE A 393 -0.75 -12.48 -8.00
CA PHE A 393 0.26 -13.55 -8.10
C PHE A 393 1.69 -13.07 -7.85
N SER A 394 1.97 -11.75 -7.99
CA SER A 394 3.33 -11.22 -8.00
C SER A 394 3.51 -9.98 -7.12
N TRP A 395 3.27 -8.80 -7.67
CA TRP A 395 3.57 -7.51 -7.03
C TRP A 395 2.84 -7.29 -5.70
N GLY A 396 1.62 -7.82 -5.56
CA GLY A 396 0.84 -7.71 -4.32
C GLY A 396 1.62 -8.24 -3.11
N PRO A 397 1.81 -9.55 -2.98
CA PRO A 397 2.50 -10.12 -1.83
C PRO A 397 4.03 -10.01 -1.90
N ILE A 398 4.64 -10.17 -3.10
CA ILE A 398 6.09 -10.35 -3.21
C ILE A 398 6.85 -9.03 -3.02
N CYS A 399 6.27 -7.90 -3.39
CA CYS A 399 6.92 -6.61 -3.17
C CYS A 399 7.16 -6.35 -1.68
N TRP A 400 6.21 -6.66 -0.81
CA TRP A 400 6.35 -6.54 0.64
C TRP A 400 7.44 -7.44 1.20
N VAL A 401 7.48 -8.70 0.73
CA VAL A 401 8.54 -9.66 1.11
C VAL A 401 9.91 -9.12 0.68
N LEU A 402 10.01 -8.67 -0.57
CA LEU A 402 11.28 -8.19 -1.11
C LEU A 402 11.77 -6.92 -0.41
N ILE A 403 10.88 -5.97 -0.09
CA ILE A 403 11.22 -4.77 0.68
C ILE A 403 11.75 -5.15 2.08
N ALA A 404 11.19 -6.17 2.72
CA ALA A 404 11.68 -6.65 4.01
C ALA A 404 13.03 -7.37 3.92
N GLU A 405 13.34 -8.04 2.80
CA GLU A 405 14.55 -8.85 2.60
C GLU A 405 15.73 -8.06 2.01
N ILE A 406 15.47 -7.02 1.21
CA ILE A 406 16.50 -6.35 0.41
C ILE A 406 17.43 -5.46 1.24
N PHE A 407 16.93 -4.95 2.37
CA PHE A 407 17.68 -4.01 3.21
C PHE A 407 18.55 -4.72 4.24
N PRO A 408 19.82 -4.30 4.42
CA PRO A 408 20.65 -4.72 5.55
C PRO A 408 20.01 -4.41 6.89
N ASN A 409 20.25 -5.27 7.87
CA ASN A 409 19.60 -5.22 9.19
C ASN A 409 19.74 -3.85 9.89
N THR A 410 20.97 -3.29 9.84
CA THR A 410 21.33 -2.04 10.52
C THR A 410 20.62 -0.78 10.00
N ILE A 411 20.09 -0.78 8.76
CA ILE A 411 19.37 0.33 8.14
C ILE A 411 17.90 0.00 7.85
N ARG A 412 17.48 -1.28 8.02
CA ARG A 412 16.18 -1.79 7.56
C ARG A 412 15.00 -0.96 8.05
N GLY A 413 14.94 -0.63 9.33
CA GLY A 413 13.79 0.09 9.91
C GLY A 413 13.52 1.42 9.19
N ALA A 414 14.56 2.24 9.01
CA ALA A 414 14.45 3.52 8.33
C ALA A 414 14.20 3.36 6.82
N ALA A 415 14.87 2.40 6.17
CA ALA A 415 14.74 2.16 4.74
C ALA A 415 13.34 1.64 4.35
N VAL A 416 12.79 0.71 5.13
CA VAL A 416 11.41 0.21 4.94
C VAL A 416 10.40 1.33 5.16
N ALA A 417 10.56 2.15 6.21
CA ALA A 417 9.65 3.27 6.47
C ALA A 417 9.60 4.25 5.30
N ILE A 418 10.75 4.58 4.72
CA ILE A 418 10.83 5.45 3.53
C ILE A 418 10.15 4.78 2.33
N ALA A 419 10.44 3.51 2.05
CA ALA A 419 9.85 2.78 0.93
C ALA A 419 8.31 2.73 1.05
N VAL A 420 7.79 2.44 2.25
CA VAL A 420 6.33 2.40 2.52
C VAL A 420 5.70 3.79 2.42
N ALA A 421 6.39 4.86 2.86
CA ALA A 421 5.89 6.21 2.67
C ALA A 421 5.71 6.56 1.18
N PHE A 422 6.68 6.22 0.32
CA PHE A 422 6.55 6.38 -1.12
C PHE A 422 5.43 5.52 -1.73
N GLN A 423 5.18 4.34 -1.17
CA GLN A 423 4.08 3.48 -1.58
C GLN A 423 2.71 4.15 -1.36
N TRP A 424 2.48 4.72 -0.19
CA TRP A 424 1.23 5.42 0.11
C TRP A 424 1.07 6.73 -0.67
N ILE A 425 2.17 7.49 -0.84
CA ILE A 425 2.17 8.71 -1.68
C ILE A 425 1.76 8.37 -3.12
N PHE A 426 2.36 7.35 -3.72
CA PHE A 426 2.04 6.97 -5.10
C PHE A 426 0.66 6.32 -5.20
N ASN A 427 0.19 5.59 -4.18
CA ASN A 427 -1.19 5.11 -4.12
C ASN A 427 -2.18 6.29 -4.17
N PHE A 428 -1.96 7.33 -3.36
CA PHE A 428 -2.79 8.53 -3.39
C PHE A 428 -2.78 9.21 -4.76
N ILE A 429 -1.60 9.44 -5.34
CA ILE A 429 -1.47 10.08 -6.66
C ILE A 429 -2.24 9.28 -7.72
N VAL A 430 -2.02 7.98 -7.80
CA VAL A 430 -2.63 7.11 -8.81
C VAL A 430 -4.15 7.06 -8.64
N SER A 431 -4.64 6.91 -7.41
CA SER A 431 -6.07 6.79 -7.14
C SER A 431 -6.82 8.11 -7.34
N SER A 432 -6.22 9.24 -6.94
CA SER A 432 -6.85 10.56 -7.11
C SER A 432 -6.86 11.05 -8.56
N THR A 433 -5.87 10.64 -9.37
CA THR A 433 -5.79 11.03 -10.78
C THR A 433 -6.51 10.07 -11.73
N PHE A 434 -6.92 8.89 -11.24
CA PHE A 434 -7.53 7.88 -12.08
C PHE A 434 -8.80 8.39 -12.78
N LEU A 435 -9.76 8.87 -12.02
CA LEU A 435 -11.07 9.27 -12.57
C LEU A 435 -10.97 10.45 -13.54
N PRO A 436 -10.24 11.53 -13.26
CA PRO A 436 -9.99 12.59 -14.25
C PRO A 436 -9.37 12.08 -15.55
N MET A 437 -8.44 11.12 -15.49
CA MET A 437 -7.85 10.52 -16.68
C MET A 437 -8.80 9.54 -17.38
N TYR A 438 -9.57 8.78 -16.60
CA TYR A 438 -10.50 7.78 -17.10
C TYR A 438 -11.66 8.41 -17.89
N ASN A 439 -12.15 9.57 -17.44
CA ASN A 439 -13.23 10.33 -18.08
C ASN A 439 -12.73 11.36 -19.13
N MET A 440 -11.44 11.32 -19.49
CA MET A 440 -10.94 12.17 -20.58
C MET A 440 -11.60 11.81 -21.91
N SER A 441 -12.12 12.81 -22.58
CA SER A 441 -12.73 12.65 -23.90
C SER A 441 -11.92 13.41 -24.96
N ALA A 442 -11.75 12.81 -26.14
CA ALA A 442 -11.01 13.42 -27.25
C ALA A 442 -11.56 13.00 -28.61
N GLY A 443 -11.93 14.00 -29.43
CA GLY A 443 -12.37 13.82 -30.80
C GLY A 443 -13.48 12.80 -30.98
N ASP A 444 -13.42 12.02 -32.04
CA ASP A 444 -14.40 10.99 -32.39
C ASP A 444 -14.41 9.78 -31.43
N MET A 445 -13.39 9.64 -30.58
CA MET A 445 -13.32 8.53 -29.61
C MET A 445 -14.15 8.79 -28.35
N GLY A 446 -14.53 10.04 -28.05
CA GLY A 446 -15.24 10.39 -26.83
C GLY A 446 -14.53 9.85 -25.59
N ASP A 447 -15.30 9.31 -24.63
CA ASP A 447 -14.78 8.79 -23.34
C ASP A 447 -13.89 7.54 -23.49
N LYS A 448 -13.98 6.82 -24.62
CA LYS A 448 -13.10 5.68 -24.91
C LYS A 448 -11.62 6.08 -24.95
N PHE A 449 -11.33 7.36 -25.27
CA PHE A 449 -9.96 7.88 -25.24
C PHE A 449 -9.36 7.81 -23.83
N GLY A 450 -10.10 8.24 -22.80
CA GLY A 450 -9.64 8.19 -21.43
C GLY A 450 -9.37 6.76 -20.96
N HIS A 451 -10.28 5.83 -21.27
CA HIS A 451 -10.11 4.41 -20.96
C HIS A 451 -8.83 3.84 -21.63
N MET A 452 -8.68 4.08 -22.94
CA MET A 452 -7.48 3.67 -23.70
C MET A 452 -6.20 4.28 -23.10
N PHE A 453 -6.22 5.57 -22.81
CA PHE A 453 -5.07 6.30 -22.28
C PHE A 453 -4.61 5.74 -20.92
N VAL A 454 -5.52 5.58 -19.97
CA VAL A 454 -5.20 5.10 -18.60
C VAL A 454 -4.61 3.69 -18.63
N TYR A 455 -5.28 2.75 -19.31
CA TYR A 455 -4.78 1.38 -19.38
C TYR A 455 -3.53 1.25 -20.24
N GLY A 456 -3.38 2.07 -21.28
CA GLY A 456 -2.15 2.17 -22.07
C GLY A 456 -0.97 2.67 -21.21
N LEU A 457 -1.20 3.69 -20.38
CA LEU A 457 -0.21 4.21 -19.43
C LEU A 457 0.18 3.14 -18.41
N TYR A 458 -0.78 2.46 -17.78
CA TYR A 458 -0.49 1.39 -16.82
C TYR A 458 0.25 0.22 -17.47
N GLY A 459 -0.13 -0.18 -18.69
CA GLY A 459 0.60 -1.20 -19.44
C GLY A 459 2.05 -0.81 -19.73
N ALA A 460 2.31 0.44 -20.13
CA ALA A 460 3.66 0.95 -20.32
C ALA A 460 4.48 0.93 -19.01
N ILE A 461 3.88 1.36 -17.89
CA ILE A 461 4.52 1.32 -16.57
C ILE A 461 4.84 -0.13 -16.16
N CYS A 462 3.95 -1.10 -16.44
CA CYS A 462 4.22 -2.51 -16.18
C CYS A 462 5.44 -3.02 -16.96
N ILE A 463 5.61 -2.62 -18.21
CA ILE A 463 6.79 -2.97 -19.03
C ILE A 463 8.06 -2.35 -18.43
N ILE A 464 8.01 -1.07 -18.05
CA ILE A 464 9.14 -0.38 -17.40
C ILE A 464 9.50 -1.07 -16.08
N ALA A 465 8.49 -1.46 -15.28
CA ALA A 465 8.68 -2.20 -14.03
C ALA A 465 9.36 -3.56 -14.27
N ALA A 466 8.96 -4.30 -15.31
CA ALA A 466 9.62 -5.56 -15.69
C ALA A 466 11.10 -5.36 -16.02
N ILE A 467 11.41 -4.34 -16.84
CA ILE A 467 12.79 -3.99 -17.22
C ILE A 467 13.60 -3.56 -16.00
N PHE A 468 13.01 -2.77 -15.11
CA PHE A 468 13.64 -2.33 -13.86
C PHE A 468 14.01 -3.53 -12.97
N VAL A 469 13.05 -4.42 -12.73
CA VAL A 469 13.27 -5.63 -11.92
C VAL A 469 14.35 -6.51 -12.56
N TRP A 470 14.26 -6.72 -13.88
CA TRP A 470 15.24 -7.54 -14.59
C TRP A 470 16.68 -7.02 -14.44
N LYS A 471 16.89 -5.70 -14.61
CA LYS A 471 18.22 -5.09 -14.64
C LYS A 471 18.79 -4.78 -13.26
N LEU A 472 17.97 -4.31 -12.32
CA LEU A 472 18.48 -3.67 -11.10
C LEU A 472 18.19 -4.47 -9.82
N VAL A 473 17.07 -5.18 -9.75
CA VAL A 473 16.67 -5.89 -8.54
C VAL A 473 17.48 -7.20 -8.41
N PRO A 474 18.15 -7.44 -7.28
CA PRO A 474 18.79 -8.73 -7.02
C PRO A 474 17.76 -9.79 -6.63
N GLU A 475 18.03 -11.07 -6.91
CA GLU A 475 17.26 -12.17 -6.34
C GLU A 475 17.63 -12.37 -4.87
N THR A 476 16.61 -12.48 -4.01
CA THR A 476 16.78 -12.65 -2.56
C THR A 476 16.49 -14.07 -2.07
N LYS A 477 15.91 -14.93 -2.92
CA LYS A 477 15.61 -16.33 -2.58
C LYS A 477 16.84 -17.05 -2.03
N GLY A 478 16.69 -17.64 -0.85
CA GLY A 478 17.76 -18.44 -0.21
C GLY A 478 18.95 -17.63 0.29
N LYS A 479 18.89 -16.28 0.27
CA LYS A 479 19.94 -15.43 0.83
C LYS A 479 19.60 -15.01 2.24
N THR A 480 20.62 -15.00 3.09
CA THR A 480 20.53 -14.43 4.43
C THR A 480 20.65 -12.91 4.38
N LEU A 481 20.31 -12.25 5.48
CA LEU A 481 20.47 -10.79 5.60
C LEU A 481 21.93 -10.35 5.55
N GLU A 482 22.83 -11.22 6.03
CA GLU A 482 24.27 -11.05 5.99
C GLU A 482 24.77 -11.12 4.53
N ASP A 483 24.24 -12.03 3.72
CA ASP A 483 24.53 -12.13 2.29
C ASP A 483 24.07 -10.87 1.55
N MET A 484 22.91 -10.32 1.88
CA MET A 484 22.42 -9.06 1.34
C MET A 484 23.33 -7.90 1.74
N THR A 485 23.78 -7.86 2.99
CA THR A 485 24.74 -6.86 3.47
C THR A 485 26.05 -6.92 2.69
N ARG A 486 26.58 -8.13 2.44
CA ARG A 486 27.81 -8.35 1.64
C ARG A 486 27.60 -7.89 0.20
N LEU A 487 26.50 -8.28 -0.42
CA LEU A 487 26.14 -7.90 -1.79
C LEU A 487 26.14 -6.37 -1.98
N TRP A 488 25.54 -5.63 -1.05
CA TRP A 488 25.48 -4.17 -1.15
C TRP A 488 26.82 -3.50 -0.90
N LYS A 489 27.63 -4.03 0.01
CA LYS A 489 29.03 -3.56 0.20
C LYS A 489 29.86 -3.75 -1.06
N GLU A 490 29.74 -4.88 -1.76
CA GLU A 490 30.43 -5.17 -3.02
C GLU A 490 29.94 -4.25 -4.14
N ARG A 491 28.63 -4.11 -4.34
CA ARG A 491 28.06 -3.17 -5.35
C ARG A 491 28.50 -1.72 -5.13
N LYS A 492 28.58 -1.27 -3.88
CA LYS A 492 29.09 0.07 -3.55
C LYS A 492 30.55 0.22 -3.97
N LYS A 493 31.39 -0.79 -3.70
CA LYS A 493 32.80 -0.79 -4.13
C LYS A 493 32.94 -0.76 -5.66
N GLU A 494 32.15 -1.55 -6.38
CA GLU A 494 32.14 -1.56 -7.85
C GLU A 494 31.64 -0.24 -8.45
N GLY A 495 30.56 0.32 -7.89
CA GLY A 495 30.05 1.63 -8.29
C GLY A 495 31.10 2.72 -8.13
N ASN A 496 31.82 2.73 -7.01
CA ASN A 496 32.93 3.64 -6.79
C ASN A 496 34.06 3.42 -7.81
N ARG A 497 34.46 2.15 -8.09
CA ARG A 497 35.46 1.83 -9.09
C ARG A 497 35.08 2.31 -10.49
N LYS A 498 33.86 2.05 -10.93
CA LYS A 498 33.34 2.52 -12.24
C LYS A 498 33.29 4.04 -12.32
N TRP A 499 32.90 4.72 -11.26
CA TRP A 499 32.86 6.18 -11.20
C TRP A 499 34.26 6.78 -11.31
N PHE A 500 35.25 6.22 -10.56
CA PHE A 500 36.65 6.65 -10.64
C PHE A 500 37.28 6.35 -12.00
N SER A 501 36.98 5.19 -12.60
CA SER A 501 37.50 4.82 -13.93
C SER A 501 36.86 5.67 -15.04
N GLY A 502 35.55 5.96 -14.96
CA GLY A 502 34.84 6.86 -15.87
C GLY A 502 35.35 8.29 -15.76
N ARG A 503 35.68 8.76 -14.56
CA ARG A 503 36.27 10.09 -14.33
C ARG A 503 37.68 10.18 -14.94
N LYS A 504 38.50 9.14 -14.78
CA LYS A 504 39.84 9.05 -15.42
C LYS A 504 39.72 9.05 -16.95
N ARG A 505 38.75 8.31 -17.53
CA ARG A 505 38.50 8.30 -19.00
C ARG A 505 38.02 9.65 -19.51
N ARG A 506 37.06 10.30 -18.84
CA ARG A 506 36.61 11.63 -19.20
C ARG A 506 37.74 12.65 -19.08
N PHE A 507 38.55 12.58 -18.03
CA PHE A 507 39.68 13.47 -17.84
C PHE A 507 40.74 13.28 -18.93
N LYS A 508 40.98 12.02 -19.36
CA LYS A 508 41.89 11.72 -20.49
C LYS A 508 41.32 12.23 -21.83
N ALA A 509 40.02 12.08 -22.06
CA ALA A 509 39.33 12.61 -23.25
C ALA A 509 39.37 14.15 -23.29
N TRP A 510 39.09 14.82 -22.15
CA TRP A 510 39.23 16.26 -22.02
C TRP A 510 40.64 16.76 -22.26
N ARG A 511 41.65 16.08 -21.72
CA ARG A 511 43.08 16.42 -21.95
C ARG A 511 43.48 16.27 -23.41
N ASN A 512 42.92 15.28 -24.11
CA ASN A 512 43.19 15.09 -25.54
C ASN A 512 42.48 16.11 -26.43
N LEU A 513 41.35 16.67 -25.98
CA LEU A 513 40.59 17.70 -26.69
C LEU A 513 41.17 19.12 -26.50
N PHE A 514 41.71 19.43 -25.35
CA PHE A 514 42.10 20.82 -25.00
C PHE A 514 43.64 21.03 -24.83
N GLY A 515 44.49 20.04 -25.17
CA GLY A 515 45.92 20.18 -25.20
C GLY A 515 46.64 20.30 -23.83
N PRO A 516 47.99 20.44 -23.80
CA PRO A 516 48.76 20.47 -22.55
C PRO A 516 48.62 21.75 -21.71
N ASP A 517 48.07 22.85 -22.26
CA ASP A 517 47.94 24.15 -21.54
C ASP A 517 46.84 24.20 -20.50
N TYR A 518 46.10 23.09 -20.30
CA TYR A 518 45.07 22.95 -19.26
C TYR A 518 45.61 23.04 -17.81
N LYS A 519 46.93 23.01 -17.59
CA LYS A 519 47.49 23.15 -16.24
C LYS A 519 47.32 24.54 -15.63
N GLN A 520 47.20 25.60 -16.44
CA GLN A 520 47.06 26.97 -15.96
C GLN A 520 45.63 27.32 -15.58
N SER A 521 44.61 26.69 -16.22
CA SER A 521 43.20 26.88 -15.85
C SER A 521 42.82 26.13 -14.55
N ARG A 522 43.65 25.20 -14.10
CA ARG A 522 43.34 24.38 -12.90
C ARG A 522 43.51 25.15 -11.59
N SER A 523 44.37 26.16 -11.53
CA SER A 523 44.53 27.00 -10.34
C SER A 523 43.25 27.85 -10.07
N VAL A 524 42.64 28.39 -11.11
CA VAL A 524 41.46 29.26 -11.02
C VAL A 524 40.20 28.46 -10.67
N VAL A 525 40.02 27.27 -11.23
CA VAL A 525 38.83 26.41 -10.94
C VAL A 525 38.98 25.70 -9.59
N SER A 526 40.19 25.38 -9.15
CA SER A 526 40.45 24.77 -7.84
C SER A 526 40.21 25.77 -6.71
N GLU A 527 40.59 27.01 -6.86
CA GLU A 527 40.32 28.07 -5.87
C GLU A 527 38.85 28.42 -5.77
N GLN A 528 38.12 28.47 -6.88
CA GLN A 528 36.67 28.64 -6.84
C GLN A 528 35.93 27.47 -6.17
N TYR A 529 36.38 26.22 -6.37
CA TYR A 529 35.77 25.05 -5.75
C TYR A 529 36.09 24.90 -4.25
N HIS A 530 37.26 25.28 -3.82
CA HIS A 530 37.60 25.34 -2.38
C HIS A 530 36.91 26.50 -1.67
N GLY A 531 36.71 27.64 -2.34
CA GLY A 531 35.91 28.76 -1.82
C GLY A 531 34.43 28.43 -1.63
N PHE A 532 33.83 27.62 -2.52
CA PHE A 532 32.44 27.15 -2.40
C PHE A 532 32.28 26.14 -1.27
N ARG A 533 33.21 25.20 -1.11
CA ARG A 533 33.16 24.17 -0.06
C ARG A 533 33.30 24.73 1.35
N ASN A 534 34.13 25.77 1.53
CA ASN A 534 34.31 26.43 2.82
C ASN A 534 33.15 27.36 3.19
N LYS A 535 32.42 27.89 2.20
CA LYS A 535 31.17 28.66 2.44
C LYS A 535 29.97 27.79 2.83
N GLU A 536 29.91 26.53 2.36
CA GLU A 536 28.84 25.62 2.79
C GLU A 536 29.10 25.00 4.17
N LEU A 537 30.36 24.76 4.53
CA LEU A 537 30.71 24.22 5.85
C LEU A 537 30.58 25.27 6.98
N SER A 538 30.63 26.55 6.68
CA SER A 538 30.41 27.64 7.68
C SER A 538 28.93 28.00 7.90
N LYS A 539 28.01 27.36 7.17
CA LYS A 539 26.55 27.52 7.36
C LYS A 539 25.89 26.38 8.17
N VAL A 540 26.71 25.39 8.60
CA VAL A 540 26.25 24.21 9.34
C VAL A 540 26.96 24.10 10.71
N SER A 541 27.65 25.16 11.15
CA SER A 541 28.13 25.30 12.54
C SER A 541 27.21 26.20 13.33
#